data_df5675608d999b39d531c9153c695ce7
#
_entry.id   df5675608d999b39d531c9153c695ce7
#
_cell.length_a   1.000
_cell.length_b   1.000
_cell.length_c   1.000
_cell.angle_alpha   90.00
_cell.angle_beta   90.00
_cell.angle_gamma   90.00
#
_symmetry.space_group_name_H-M   'P 1'
#
loop_
_entity.id
_entity.type
_entity.pdbx_description
1 polymer ?
#
loop_
_entity_poly.entity_id
_entity_poly.type
_entity_poly.pdbx_seq_one_letter_code
_entity_poly.pdbx_strand_id
1 'polypeptide(L)'
;IVSLVGSEMCIRDRLNQLLKGEVVNHDNSITGKDSSAWLGVLVFVVGLYLACTLIANIASLRIVIFAGFSIDAGTLIYPLTFTLRDLIHKVGGTKTARATIFTGAGVNVLMVVYFWWVSTAPADMEVGPQTEWSTVLGPQWRIVTASIIAMLIAELIDTYVYQKWVSRFKYKYQWGRVLSSNAISSPIDSLVFSFIAFYGLIPISVVWSIFASMVGI
;
A
#
# COMPACT_ATOMS: atom_id res chain seq x y z
N ILE A 1 9.00 20.55 -1.99
CA ILE A 1 8.14 20.62 -3.20
C ILE A 1 8.90 21.25 -4.36
N VAL A 2 9.72 22.29 -4.14
CA VAL A 2 10.54 22.93 -5.19
C VAL A 2 11.63 21.98 -5.74
N SER A 3 12.13 21.05 -4.95
CA SER A 3 13.13 20.02 -5.35
C SER A 3 12.60 18.98 -6.35
N LEU A 4 11.29 18.73 -6.37
CA LEU A 4 10.65 17.74 -7.26
C LEU A 4 10.57 18.21 -8.72
N VAL A 5 10.34 19.48 -8.95
CA VAL A 5 10.28 20.08 -10.31
C VAL A 5 11.66 20.10 -10.97
N GLY A 6 12.72 20.32 -10.18
CA GLY A 6 14.11 20.30 -10.67
C GLY A 6 14.57 18.90 -11.11
N SER A 7 14.09 17.84 -10.46
CA SER A 7 14.50 16.46 -10.80
C SER A 7 13.84 15.93 -12.08
N GLU A 8 12.57 16.28 -12.34
CA GLU A 8 11.90 15.90 -13.60
C GLU A 8 12.51 16.59 -14.83
N MET A 9 12.91 17.86 -14.67
CA MET A 9 13.59 18.60 -15.73
C MET A 9 14.96 17.99 -16.04
N CYS A 10 15.71 17.60 -15.03
CA CYS A 10 17.01 16.94 -15.19
C CYS A 10 16.90 15.55 -15.85
N ILE A 11 15.86 14.77 -15.55
CA ILE A 11 15.60 13.47 -16.16
C ILE A 11 15.20 13.62 -17.64
N ARG A 12 14.37 14.61 -17.96
CA ARG A 12 13.93 14.89 -19.32
C ARG A 12 15.08 15.40 -20.21
N ASP A 13 15.94 16.23 -19.65
CA ASP A 13 17.13 16.71 -20.38
C ASP A 13 18.15 15.60 -20.62
N ARG A 14 18.34 14.67 -19.68
CA ARG A 14 19.15 13.47 -19.87
C ARG A 14 18.57 12.50 -20.89
N LEU A 15 17.25 12.31 -20.90
CA LEU A 15 16.56 11.52 -21.91
C LEU A 15 16.70 12.12 -23.32
N ASN A 16 16.60 13.45 -23.43
CA ASN A 16 16.79 14.15 -24.69
C ASN A 16 18.24 14.13 -25.18
N GLN A 17 19.23 14.10 -24.29
CA GLN A 17 20.64 13.90 -24.63
C GLN A 17 20.90 12.48 -25.11
N LEU A 18 20.32 11.47 -24.48
CA LEU A 18 20.41 10.07 -24.93
C LEU A 18 19.75 9.84 -26.28
N LEU A 19 18.64 10.50 -26.57
CA LEU A 19 17.94 10.42 -27.84
C LEU A 19 18.66 11.16 -28.98
N LYS A 20 19.53 12.14 -28.68
CA LYS A 20 20.35 12.86 -29.66
C LYS A 20 21.66 12.17 -30.02
N GLY A 21 21.95 10.99 -29.47
CA GLY A 21 23.10 10.19 -29.85
C GLY A 21 24.46 10.77 -29.45
N GLU A 22 24.49 11.71 -28.50
CA GLU A 22 25.75 12.16 -27.91
C GLU A 22 26.24 11.12 -26.87
N VAL A 23 27.04 10.17 -27.36
CA VAL A 23 27.76 9.21 -26.54
C VAL A 23 28.84 9.96 -25.75
N VAL A 24 28.50 10.39 -24.55
CA VAL A 24 29.53 10.78 -23.59
C VAL A 24 30.16 9.49 -23.04
N ASN A 25 31.34 9.17 -23.57
CA ASN A 25 32.23 8.17 -23.01
C ASN A 25 32.68 8.63 -21.62
N HIS A 26 31.93 8.29 -20.59
CA HIS A 26 32.36 8.41 -19.19
C HIS A 26 32.57 7.01 -18.62
N ASP A 27 33.79 6.80 -18.22
CA ASP A 27 34.39 5.68 -17.51
C ASP A 27 33.43 4.62 -16.93
N ASN A 28 33.43 3.44 -17.52
CA ASN A 28 32.59 2.27 -17.18
C ASN A 28 32.87 1.67 -15.77
N SER A 29 33.75 2.27 -14.98
CA SER A 29 34.12 1.76 -13.64
C SER A 29 33.25 2.30 -12.50
N ILE A 30 32.58 3.44 -12.71
CA ILE A 30 31.75 4.08 -11.68
C ILE A 30 30.29 3.58 -11.72
N THR A 31 29.80 3.21 -12.91
CA THR A 31 28.41 2.84 -13.13
C THR A 31 27.99 1.49 -12.52
N GLY A 32 28.90 0.55 -12.37
CA GLY A 32 28.61 -0.79 -11.82
C GLY A 32 28.38 -0.78 -10.29
N LYS A 33 29.11 0.04 -9.55
CA LYS A 33 29.05 0.08 -8.09
C LYS A 33 27.83 0.86 -7.59
N ASP A 34 27.45 1.92 -8.27
CA ASP A 34 26.25 2.70 -7.97
C ASP A 34 24.98 1.93 -8.31
N SER A 35 24.98 1.17 -9.41
CA SER A 35 23.85 0.35 -9.81
C SER A 35 23.51 -0.75 -8.79
N SER A 36 24.51 -1.40 -8.21
CA SER A 36 24.31 -2.44 -7.19
C SER A 36 23.79 -1.88 -5.86
N ALA A 37 24.27 -0.72 -5.46
CA ALA A 37 23.81 -0.02 -4.26
C ALA A 37 22.34 0.41 -4.39
N TRP A 38 21.95 0.96 -5.54
CA TRP A 38 20.56 1.32 -5.83
C TRP A 38 19.62 0.12 -5.84
N LEU A 39 20.05 -1.00 -6.43
CA LEU A 39 19.29 -2.24 -6.41
C LEU A 39 19.08 -2.74 -4.98
N GLY A 40 20.12 -2.69 -4.15
CA GLY A 40 20.03 -3.06 -2.74
C GLY A 40 19.03 -2.21 -1.96
N VAL A 41 19.03 -0.89 -2.16
CA VAL A 41 18.07 0.03 -1.55
C VAL A 41 16.63 -0.28 -2.03
N LEU A 42 16.43 -0.51 -3.33
CA LEU A 42 15.12 -0.84 -3.88
C LEU A 42 14.59 -2.15 -3.31
N VAL A 43 15.41 -3.20 -3.24
CA VAL A 43 15.03 -4.49 -2.66
C VAL A 43 14.66 -4.35 -1.19
N PHE A 44 15.43 -3.56 -0.42
CA PHE A 44 15.13 -3.29 0.98
C PHE A 44 13.80 -2.56 1.16
N VAL A 45 13.53 -1.51 0.38
CA VAL A 45 12.29 -0.72 0.46
C VAL A 45 11.08 -1.57 0.04
N VAL A 46 11.20 -2.39 -1.01
CA VAL A 46 10.17 -3.34 -1.42
C VAL A 46 9.91 -4.37 -0.33
N GLY A 47 10.96 -4.96 0.26
CA GLY A 47 10.82 -5.91 1.37
C GLY A 47 10.14 -5.30 2.59
N LEU A 48 10.51 -4.07 2.94
CA LEU A 48 9.90 -3.35 4.04
C LEU A 48 8.40 -3.03 3.76
N TYR A 49 8.07 -2.64 2.53
CA TYR A 49 6.68 -2.43 2.12
C TYR A 49 5.85 -3.71 2.26
N LEU A 50 6.35 -4.85 1.77
CA LEU A 50 5.68 -6.14 1.89
C LEU A 50 5.51 -6.56 3.36
N ALA A 51 6.54 -6.38 4.18
CA ALA A 51 6.47 -6.66 5.61
C ALA A 51 5.42 -5.77 6.30
N CYS A 52 5.43 -4.47 6.04
CA CYS A 52 4.45 -3.55 6.63
C CYS A 52 3.01 -3.89 6.23
N THR A 53 2.77 -4.28 4.96
CA THR A 53 1.43 -4.69 4.52
C THR A 53 0.96 -5.97 5.20
N LEU A 54 1.82 -6.96 5.38
CA LEU A 54 1.48 -8.18 6.13
C LEU A 54 1.18 -7.87 7.60
N ILE A 55 2.05 -7.09 8.26
CA ILE A 55 1.86 -6.69 9.66
C ILE A 55 0.56 -5.89 9.83
N ALA A 56 0.27 -4.94 8.93
CA ALA A 56 -0.96 -4.18 8.96
C ALA A 56 -2.19 -5.09 8.92
N ASN A 57 -2.25 -6.03 7.97
CA ASN A 57 -3.38 -6.94 7.83
C ASN A 57 -3.55 -7.88 9.05
N ILE A 58 -2.46 -8.33 9.68
CA ILE A 58 -2.54 -9.12 10.91
C ILE A 58 -2.98 -8.24 12.09
N ALA A 59 -2.42 -7.04 12.21
CA ALA A 59 -2.76 -6.10 13.27
C ALA A 59 -4.23 -5.66 13.21
N SER A 60 -4.82 -5.58 12.01
CA SER A 60 -6.23 -5.21 11.79
C SER A 60 -7.23 -6.20 12.41
N LEU A 61 -6.79 -7.39 12.83
CA LEU A 61 -7.61 -8.31 13.62
C LEU A 61 -7.91 -7.77 15.03
N ARG A 62 -7.16 -6.78 15.50
CA ARG A 62 -7.34 -6.19 16.82
C ARG A 62 -7.82 -4.75 16.72
N ILE A 63 -8.98 -4.48 17.31
CA ILE A 63 -9.47 -3.12 17.52
C ILE A 63 -8.88 -2.61 18.83
N VAL A 64 -8.28 -1.42 18.80
CA VAL A 64 -7.67 -0.76 19.96
C VAL A 64 -8.31 0.61 20.19
N ILE A 65 -8.18 1.14 21.40
CA ILE A 65 -8.59 2.51 21.71
C ILE A 65 -7.35 3.39 21.64
N PHE A 66 -7.40 4.38 20.76
CA PHE A 66 -6.35 5.38 20.61
C PHE A 66 -6.98 6.77 20.57
N ALA A 67 -6.50 7.68 21.44
CA ALA A 67 -7.04 9.03 21.57
C ALA A 67 -8.57 9.09 21.80
N GLY A 68 -9.16 8.06 22.41
CA GLY A 68 -10.62 7.98 22.69
C GLY A 68 -11.47 7.42 21.53
N PHE A 69 -10.85 7.05 20.42
CA PHE A 69 -11.53 6.42 19.28
C PHE A 69 -11.20 4.94 19.19
N SER A 70 -12.18 4.13 18.78
CA SER A 70 -11.93 2.75 18.39
C SER A 70 -11.30 2.76 17.00
N ILE A 71 -10.06 2.28 16.91
CA ILE A 71 -9.33 2.16 15.66
C ILE A 71 -8.90 0.72 15.42
N ASP A 72 -8.78 0.34 14.19
CA ASP A 72 -8.10 -0.85 13.76
C ASP A 72 -6.58 -0.65 13.93
N ALA A 73 -5.91 -1.59 14.62
CA ALA A 73 -4.49 -1.44 14.93
C ALA A 73 -3.60 -1.41 13.67
N GLY A 74 -4.06 -2.00 12.55
CA GLY A 74 -3.38 -1.92 11.27
C GLY A 74 -3.30 -0.50 10.72
N THR A 75 -4.30 0.34 11.00
CA THR A 75 -4.37 1.74 10.58
C THR A 75 -3.12 2.54 10.96
N LEU A 76 -2.48 2.21 12.08
CA LEU A 76 -1.25 2.91 12.54
C LEU A 76 -0.05 2.68 11.62
N ILE A 77 -0.05 1.60 10.85
CA ILE A 77 1.05 1.24 9.93
C ILE A 77 0.78 1.75 8.50
N TYR A 78 -0.46 2.01 8.13
CA TYR A 78 -0.83 2.45 6.78
C TYR A 78 -0.07 3.69 6.28
N PRO A 79 0.15 4.77 7.06
CA PRO A 79 0.92 5.91 6.59
C PRO A 79 2.33 5.54 6.13
N LEU A 80 2.94 4.55 6.80
CA LEU A 80 4.26 4.05 6.42
C LEU A 80 4.19 3.27 5.10
N THR A 81 3.16 2.46 4.88
CA THR A 81 3.00 1.72 3.60
C THR A 81 2.81 2.66 2.42
N PHE A 82 2.04 3.74 2.58
CA PHE A 82 1.88 4.76 1.54
C PHE A 82 3.21 5.46 1.22
N THR A 83 3.96 5.85 2.25
CA THR A 83 5.28 6.49 2.08
C THR A 83 6.26 5.56 1.35
N LEU A 84 6.29 4.28 1.73
CA LEU A 84 7.15 3.28 1.08
C LEU A 84 6.73 3.04 -0.38
N ARG A 85 5.43 2.98 -0.67
CA ARG A 85 4.90 2.86 -2.04
C ARG A 85 5.33 4.04 -2.90
N ASP A 86 5.21 5.26 -2.38
CA ASP A 86 5.61 6.46 -3.11
C ASP A 86 7.14 6.49 -3.32
N LEU A 87 7.90 6.00 -2.36
CA LEU A 87 9.35 5.85 -2.51
C LEU A 87 9.70 4.83 -3.59
N ILE A 88 9.01 3.68 -3.65
CA ILE A 88 9.18 2.68 -4.72
C ILE A 88 8.84 3.28 -6.09
N HIS A 89 7.77 4.06 -6.19
CA HIS A 89 7.43 4.79 -7.41
C HIS A 89 8.55 5.73 -7.85
N LYS A 90 9.12 6.46 -6.90
CA LYS A 90 10.17 7.45 -7.17
C LYS A 90 11.49 6.80 -7.58
N VAL A 91 11.88 5.71 -6.92
CA VAL A 91 13.17 5.02 -7.11
C VAL A 91 13.09 3.99 -8.24
N GLY A 92 12.07 3.13 -8.22
CA GLY A 92 11.93 1.99 -9.13
C GLY A 92 11.05 2.26 -10.36
N GLY A 93 10.35 3.40 -10.37
CA GLY A 93 9.41 3.75 -11.43
C GLY A 93 8.07 3.02 -11.36
N THR A 94 7.14 3.40 -12.24
CA THR A 94 5.74 2.94 -12.23
C THR A 94 5.60 1.44 -12.45
N LYS A 95 6.47 0.82 -13.28
CA LYS A 95 6.41 -0.63 -13.54
C LYS A 95 6.76 -1.43 -12.30
N THR A 96 7.83 -1.04 -11.61
CA THR A 96 8.27 -1.68 -10.35
C THR A 96 7.24 -1.51 -9.25
N ALA A 97 6.68 -0.30 -9.10
CA ALA A 97 5.65 -0.04 -8.11
C ALA A 97 4.39 -0.89 -8.34
N ARG A 98 3.91 -1.00 -9.59
CA ARG A 98 2.79 -1.89 -9.93
C ARG A 98 3.12 -3.36 -9.64
N ALA A 99 4.29 -3.83 -10.04
CA ALA A 99 4.73 -5.19 -9.74
C ALA A 99 4.75 -5.45 -8.21
N THR A 100 5.25 -4.50 -7.42
CA THR A 100 5.27 -4.58 -5.96
C THR A 100 3.87 -4.67 -5.36
N ILE A 101 2.91 -3.86 -5.85
CA ILE A 101 1.52 -3.89 -5.39
C ILE A 101 0.89 -5.27 -5.66
N PHE A 102 1.03 -5.80 -6.87
CA PHE A 102 0.51 -7.13 -7.20
C PHE A 102 1.21 -8.25 -6.43
N THR A 103 2.53 -8.14 -6.22
CA THR A 103 3.27 -9.08 -5.37
C THR A 103 2.77 -9.03 -3.94
N GLY A 104 2.54 -7.82 -3.40
CA GLY A 104 1.97 -7.63 -2.06
C GLY A 104 0.59 -8.26 -1.92
N ALA A 105 -0.30 -8.05 -2.89
CA ALA A 105 -1.61 -8.71 -2.91
C ALA A 105 -1.46 -10.24 -2.95
N GLY A 106 -0.58 -10.78 -3.81
CA GLY A 106 -0.33 -12.22 -3.90
C GLY A 106 0.22 -12.83 -2.60
N VAL A 107 1.15 -12.14 -1.94
CA VAL A 107 1.70 -12.56 -0.65
C VAL A 107 0.63 -12.55 0.45
N ASN A 108 -0.26 -11.56 0.46
CA ASN A 108 -1.38 -11.51 1.40
C ASN A 108 -2.39 -12.66 1.15
N VAL A 109 -2.69 -12.98 -0.10
CA VAL A 109 -3.53 -14.15 -0.44
C VAL A 109 -2.87 -15.44 0.02
N LEU A 110 -1.55 -15.59 -0.23
CA LEU A 110 -0.79 -16.75 0.26
C LEU A 110 -0.86 -16.88 1.78
N MET A 111 -0.72 -15.78 2.50
CA MET A 111 -0.84 -15.73 3.96
C MET A 111 -2.23 -16.24 4.42
N VAL A 112 -3.31 -15.77 3.79
CA VAL A 112 -4.67 -16.21 4.11
C VAL A 112 -4.87 -17.70 3.88
N VAL A 113 -4.43 -18.19 2.71
CA VAL A 113 -4.53 -19.62 2.38
C VAL A 113 -3.75 -20.48 3.39
N TYR A 114 -2.55 -20.03 3.75
CA TYR A 114 -1.73 -20.74 4.73
C TYR A 114 -2.37 -20.73 6.13
N PHE A 115 -2.86 -19.61 6.61
CA PHE A 115 -3.51 -19.51 7.92
C PHE A 115 -4.83 -20.28 7.97
N TRP A 116 -5.58 -20.28 6.88
CA TRP A 116 -6.77 -21.13 6.78
C TRP A 116 -6.42 -22.61 6.89
N TRP A 117 -5.39 -23.07 6.18
CA TRP A 117 -4.91 -24.44 6.27
C TRP A 117 -4.45 -24.79 7.70
N VAL A 118 -3.64 -23.93 8.33
CA VAL A 118 -3.19 -24.15 9.72
C VAL A 118 -4.36 -24.20 10.69
N SER A 119 -5.38 -23.36 10.50
CA SER A 119 -6.57 -23.32 11.36
C SER A 119 -7.45 -24.58 11.23
N THR A 120 -7.36 -25.29 10.10
CA THR A 120 -8.12 -26.52 9.85
C THR A 120 -7.32 -27.79 10.10
N ALA A 121 -6.00 -27.69 10.23
CA ALA A 121 -5.12 -28.80 10.53
C ALA A 121 -5.42 -29.38 11.93
N PRO A 122 -5.35 -30.72 12.11
CA PRO A 122 -5.55 -31.31 13.41
C PRO A 122 -4.50 -30.85 14.41
N ALA A 123 -4.94 -30.38 15.58
CA ALA A 123 -4.04 -29.98 16.65
C ALA A 123 -3.35 -31.19 17.28
N ASP A 124 -2.09 -31.00 17.67
CA ASP A 124 -1.39 -31.97 18.52
C ASP A 124 -1.92 -31.86 19.95
N MET A 125 -2.63 -32.90 20.40
CA MET A 125 -3.27 -32.93 21.70
C MET A 125 -2.29 -33.06 22.87
N GLU A 126 -1.02 -33.40 22.61
CA GLU A 126 0.03 -33.34 23.65
C GLU A 126 0.37 -31.88 24.04
N VAL A 127 0.23 -30.94 23.09
CA VAL A 127 0.41 -29.50 23.31
C VAL A 127 -0.91 -28.86 23.74
N GLY A 128 -2.05 -29.42 23.34
CA GLY A 128 -3.39 -28.94 23.61
C GLY A 128 -4.13 -28.48 22.34
N PRO A 129 -5.43 -28.16 22.43
CA PRO A 129 -6.29 -27.92 21.27
C PRO A 129 -5.99 -26.61 20.55
N GLN A 130 -5.27 -25.67 21.16
CA GLN A 130 -4.82 -24.37 20.57
C GLN A 130 -5.92 -23.61 19.81
N THR A 131 -7.15 -23.60 20.36
CA THR A 131 -8.34 -22.99 19.73
C THR A 131 -8.21 -21.48 19.54
N GLU A 132 -7.33 -20.83 20.29
CA GLU A 132 -7.01 -19.40 20.20
C GLU A 132 -6.46 -19.05 18.82
N TRP A 133 -5.70 -19.95 18.20
CA TRP A 133 -5.14 -19.76 16.87
C TRP A 133 -6.23 -19.59 15.82
N SER A 134 -7.19 -20.49 15.77
CA SER A 134 -8.31 -20.41 14.82
C SER A 134 -9.25 -19.23 15.13
N THR A 135 -9.41 -18.88 16.40
CA THR A 135 -10.25 -17.76 16.81
C THR A 135 -9.65 -16.41 16.38
N VAL A 136 -8.32 -16.25 16.51
CA VAL A 136 -7.65 -15.00 16.16
C VAL A 136 -7.42 -14.89 14.65
N LEU A 137 -6.89 -15.93 14.01
CA LEU A 137 -6.49 -15.89 12.62
C LEU A 137 -7.59 -16.35 11.63
N GLY A 138 -8.64 -17.02 12.13
CA GLY A 138 -9.77 -17.41 11.28
C GLY A 138 -10.40 -16.26 10.49
N PRO A 139 -10.64 -15.08 11.07
CA PRO A 139 -11.21 -13.92 10.36
C PRO A 139 -10.28 -13.24 9.36
N GLN A 140 -8.99 -13.62 9.30
CA GLN A 140 -7.97 -12.96 8.47
C GLN A 140 -8.35 -12.87 6.99
N TRP A 141 -8.99 -13.90 6.44
CA TRP A 141 -9.45 -13.90 5.05
C TRP A 141 -10.37 -12.73 4.73
N ARG A 142 -11.19 -12.32 5.70
CA ARG A 142 -12.14 -11.23 5.55
C ARG A 142 -11.43 -9.87 5.49
N ILE A 143 -10.44 -9.66 6.37
CA ILE A 143 -9.59 -8.46 6.38
C ILE A 143 -8.86 -8.31 5.05
N VAL A 144 -8.19 -9.38 4.59
CA VAL A 144 -7.43 -9.33 3.34
C VAL A 144 -8.34 -9.15 2.12
N THR A 145 -9.48 -9.82 2.08
CA THR A 145 -10.47 -9.64 1.00
C THR A 145 -11.00 -8.21 0.99
N ALA A 146 -11.34 -7.65 2.15
CA ALA A 146 -11.77 -6.27 2.29
C ALA A 146 -10.69 -5.29 1.77
N SER A 147 -9.43 -5.50 2.16
CA SER A 147 -8.29 -4.69 1.73
C SER A 147 -8.09 -4.73 0.21
N ILE A 148 -8.17 -5.90 -0.41
CA ILE A 148 -8.02 -6.04 -1.86
C ILE A 148 -9.18 -5.36 -2.60
N ILE A 149 -10.42 -5.55 -2.16
CA ILE A 149 -11.59 -4.93 -2.80
C ILE A 149 -11.55 -3.42 -2.65
N ALA A 150 -11.24 -2.91 -1.45
CA ALA A 150 -11.13 -1.48 -1.19
C ALA A 150 -10.03 -0.85 -2.07
N MET A 151 -8.85 -1.48 -2.14
CA MET A 151 -7.76 -1.05 -2.99
C MET A 151 -8.17 -0.97 -4.47
N LEU A 152 -8.85 -1.99 -5.01
CA LEU A 152 -9.30 -2.00 -6.40
C LEU A 152 -10.30 -0.88 -6.69
N ILE A 153 -11.26 -0.66 -5.79
CA ILE A 153 -12.26 0.40 -5.93
C ILE A 153 -11.59 1.78 -5.86
N ALA A 154 -10.68 1.97 -4.89
CA ALA A 154 -9.93 3.21 -4.74
C ALA A 154 -9.07 3.52 -5.98
N GLU A 155 -8.39 2.55 -6.55
CA GLU A 155 -7.58 2.69 -7.77
C GLU A 155 -8.44 3.07 -8.99
N LEU A 156 -9.62 2.48 -9.14
CA LEU A 156 -10.57 2.84 -10.20
C LEU A 156 -11.05 4.28 -10.05
N ILE A 157 -11.38 4.70 -8.84
CA ILE A 157 -11.82 6.07 -8.55
C ILE A 157 -10.69 7.06 -8.76
N ASP A 158 -9.49 6.73 -8.28
CA ASP A 158 -8.30 7.55 -8.48
C ASP A 158 -8.03 7.77 -9.96
N THR A 159 -8.07 6.70 -10.75
CA THR A 159 -7.91 6.75 -12.22
C THR A 159 -8.99 7.62 -12.88
N TYR A 160 -10.25 7.50 -12.45
CA TYR A 160 -11.35 8.30 -12.99
C TYR A 160 -11.19 9.80 -12.66
N VAL A 161 -10.90 10.12 -11.41
CA VAL A 161 -10.67 11.50 -10.95
C VAL A 161 -9.45 12.10 -11.68
N TYR A 162 -8.39 11.32 -11.82
CA TYR A 162 -7.21 11.71 -12.59
C TYR A 162 -7.56 12.10 -14.02
N GLN A 163 -8.27 11.24 -14.76
CA GLN A 163 -8.63 11.50 -16.15
C GLN A 163 -9.52 12.75 -16.27
N LYS A 164 -10.48 12.90 -15.36
CA LYS A 164 -11.37 14.07 -15.33
C LYS A 164 -10.61 15.37 -15.02
N TRP A 165 -9.62 15.32 -14.13
CA TRP A 165 -8.75 16.46 -13.83
C TRP A 165 -7.91 16.84 -15.04
N VAL A 166 -7.23 15.90 -15.69
CA VAL A 166 -6.39 16.13 -16.86
C VAL A 166 -7.20 16.70 -18.03
N SER A 167 -8.42 16.22 -18.25
CA SER A 167 -9.31 16.73 -19.30
C SER A 167 -9.72 18.18 -19.07
N ARG A 168 -9.84 18.64 -17.80
CA ARG A 168 -10.31 19.97 -17.43
C ARG A 168 -9.17 21.00 -17.31
N PHE A 169 -8.08 20.60 -16.66
CA PHE A 169 -6.99 21.50 -16.27
C PHE A 169 -5.70 21.21 -17.03
N LYS A 170 -5.67 20.25 -17.93
CA LYS A 170 -4.47 19.74 -18.60
C LYS A 170 -3.41 19.38 -17.54
N TYR A 171 -2.15 19.61 -17.78
CA TYR A 171 -1.07 19.31 -16.84
C TYR A 171 -0.74 20.47 -15.87
N LYS A 172 -1.58 21.49 -15.84
CA LYS A 172 -1.44 22.62 -14.92
C LYS A 172 -1.89 22.20 -13.52
N TYR A 173 -1.14 22.52 -12.47
CA TYR A 173 -1.46 22.20 -11.07
C TYR A 173 -1.43 20.70 -10.72
N GLN A 174 -0.30 20.04 -10.91
CA GLN A 174 -0.13 18.62 -10.58
C GLN A 174 -0.39 18.29 -9.09
N TRP A 175 -0.04 19.18 -8.18
CA TRP A 175 -0.34 19.03 -6.74
C TRP A 175 -1.84 19.00 -6.44
N GLY A 176 -2.62 19.84 -7.11
CA GLY A 176 -4.08 19.84 -6.95
C GLY A 176 -4.74 18.55 -7.43
N ARG A 177 -4.16 17.92 -8.46
CA ARG A 177 -4.58 16.61 -8.95
C ARG A 177 -4.45 15.53 -7.88
N VAL A 178 -3.25 15.42 -7.28
CA VAL A 178 -2.97 14.41 -6.24
C VAL A 178 -3.85 14.64 -5.02
N LEU A 179 -4.00 15.90 -4.61
CA LEU A 179 -4.85 16.25 -3.48
C LEU A 179 -6.33 15.91 -3.74
N SER A 180 -6.86 16.25 -4.91
CA SER A 180 -8.26 15.97 -5.27
C SER A 180 -8.54 14.48 -5.40
N SER A 181 -7.60 13.74 -5.97
CA SER A 181 -7.70 12.30 -6.14
C SER A 181 -7.72 11.61 -4.77
N ASN A 182 -6.73 11.87 -3.93
CA ASN A 182 -6.65 11.29 -2.60
C ASN A 182 -7.80 11.71 -1.68
N ALA A 183 -8.27 12.96 -1.77
CA ALA A 183 -9.39 13.44 -0.97
C ALA A 183 -10.72 12.71 -1.27
N ILE A 184 -10.84 12.10 -2.44
CA ILE A 184 -12.01 11.32 -2.83
C ILE A 184 -11.77 9.81 -2.65
N SER A 185 -10.64 9.30 -3.12
CA SER A 185 -10.35 7.86 -3.11
C SER A 185 -10.09 7.32 -1.70
N SER A 186 -9.38 8.08 -0.84
CA SER A 186 -9.04 7.63 0.50
C SER A 186 -10.25 7.43 1.43
N PRO A 187 -11.23 8.34 1.52
CA PRO A 187 -12.45 8.08 2.29
C PRO A 187 -13.26 6.89 1.77
N ILE A 188 -13.30 6.70 0.45
CA ILE A 188 -14.03 5.57 -0.15
C ILE A 188 -13.33 4.25 0.14
N ASP A 189 -12.00 4.22 0.03
CA ASP A 189 -11.17 3.08 0.43
C ASP A 189 -11.46 2.68 1.88
N SER A 190 -11.35 3.63 2.80
CA SER A 190 -11.59 3.43 4.22
C SER A 190 -13.02 2.98 4.52
N LEU A 191 -14.03 3.52 3.81
CA LEU A 191 -15.42 3.12 3.94
C LEU A 191 -15.62 1.66 3.51
N VAL A 192 -15.18 1.33 2.30
CA VAL A 192 -15.34 -0.01 1.73
C VAL A 192 -14.63 -1.04 2.60
N PHE A 193 -13.39 -0.74 3.01
CA PHE A 193 -12.63 -1.61 3.90
C PHE A 193 -13.36 -1.83 5.24
N SER A 194 -13.72 -0.76 5.95
CA SER A 194 -14.35 -0.87 7.27
C SER A 194 -15.65 -1.66 7.23
N PHE A 195 -16.49 -1.46 6.20
CA PHE A 195 -17.73 -2.18 6.08
C PHE A 195 -17.52 -3.65 5.70
N ILE A 196 -16.68 -3.97 4.74
CA ILE A 196 -16.45 -5.37 4.36
C ILE A 196 -15.73 -6.13 5.49
N ALA A 197 -14.74 -5.50 6.13
CA ALA A 197 -13.95 -6.13 7.18
C ALA A 197 -14.78 -6.40 8.45
N PHE A 198 -15.58 -5.43 8.91
CA PHE A 198 -16.11 -5.42 10.27
C PHE A 198 -17.64 -5.48 10.38
N TYR A 199 -18.39 -5.18 9.30
CA TYR A 199 -19.85 -5.20 9.35
C TYR A 199 -20.39 -6.60 9.76
N GLY A 200 -21.27 -6.61 10.76
CA GLY A 200 -21.85 -7.84 11.30
C GLY A 200 -20.95 -8.61 12.30
N LEU A 201 -19.69 -8.20 12.51
CA LEU A 201 -18.80 -8.77 13.53
C LEU A 201 -18.77 -7.92 14.80
N ILE A 202 -18.85 -6.61 14.64
CA ILE A 202 -18.81 -5.64 15.72
C ILE A 202 -19.99 -4.66 15.62
N PRO A 203 -20.34 -3.95 16.70
CA PRO A 203 -21.42 -2.95 16.67
C PRO A 203 -21.16 -1.89 15.61
N ILE A 204 -22.23 -1.47 14.91
CA ILE A 204 -22.13 -0.50 13.80
C ILE A 204 -21.53 0.84 14.23
N SER A 205 -21.74 1.25 15.46
CA SER A 205 -21.12 2.46 16.04
C SER A 205 -19.59 2.38 16.06
N VAL A 206 -19.06 1.19 16.32
CA VAL A 206 -17.60 0.94 16.32
C VAL A 206 -17.09 0.95 14.89
N VAL A 207 -17.82 0.38 13.91
CA VAL A 207 -17.45 0.43 12.48
C VAL A 207 -17.33 1.88 12.00
N TRP A 208 -18.29 2.75 12.38
CA TRP A 208 -18.23 4.18 12.06
C TRP A 208 -17.07 4.90 12.74
N SER A 209 -16.73 4.52 13.97
CA SER A 209 -15.56 5.06 14.69
C SER A 209 -14.27 4.70 13.99
N ILE A 210 -14.13 3.45 13.53
CA ILE A 210 -12.98 2.98 12.75
C ILE A 210 -12.87 3.75 11.44
N PHE A 211 -13.96 3.86 10.68
CA PHE A 211 -14.00 4.65 9.46
C PHE A 211 -13.56 6.10 9.68
N ALA A 212 -14.13 6.77 10.68
CA ALA A 212 -13.80 8.16 10.98
C ALA A 212 -12.32 8.34 11.36
N SER A 213 -11.75 7.39 12.11
CA SER A 213 -10.34 7.42 12.47
C SER A 213 -9.42 7.23 11.26
N MET A 214 -9.77 6.34 10.33
CA MET A 214 -9.00 6.11 9.10
C MET A 214 -8.98 7.33 8.17
N VAL A 215 -10.07 8.09 8.13
CA VAL A 215 -10.16 9.32 7.32
C VAL A 215 -9.45 10.49 8.01
N GLY A 216 -9.36 10.49 9.34
CA GLY A 216 -8.76 11.57 10.14
C GLY A 216 -7.26 11.47 10.37
N ILE A 217 -6.66 10.31 10.06
CA ILE A 217 -5.20 10.05 10.13
C ILE A 217 -4.58 10.17 8.74
#